data_44c3c61584f3935692334b93079462f0
#
_entry.id   44c3c61584f3935692334b93079462f0
#
_cell.length_a   1.000
_cell.length_b   1.000
_cell.length_c   1.000
_cell.angle_alpha   90.00
_cell.angle_beta   90.00
_cell.angle_gamma   90.00
#
_symmetry.space_group_name_H-M   'P 1'
#
loop_
_entity.id
_entity.type
_entity.pdbx_description
1 polymer ?
#
loop_
_entity_poly.entity_id
_entity_poly.type
_entity_poly.pdbx_seq_one_letter_code
_entity_poly.pdbx_strand_id
1 'polypeptide(L)'
;VLALLFSSATAQTTVDVTIEGYRFEPAEVRIRVGDSVRWTNREKRTSHSVLFPADKGLESERLFPDESWTRRFDKAGRHDYHCGPHPEMKGSVVVSE
;
A
#
# COMPACT_ATOMS: atom_id res chain seq x y z
N VAL A 1 46.74 1.05 -1.11
CA VAL A 1 45.62 2.01 -1.22
C VAL A 1 44.32 1.28 -1.02
N LEU A 2 43.57 1.68 0.00
CA LEU A 2 42.27 1.10 0.29
C LEU A 2 41.20 1.92 -0.43
N ALA A 3 40.52 1.29 -1.39
CA ALA A 3 39.38 1.91 -2.06
C ALA A 3 38.15 1.61 -1.25
N LEU A 4 37.49 2.67 -0.76
CA LEU A 4 36.24 2.55 -0.07
C LEU A 4 35.11 2.61 -1.10
N LEU A 5 34.40 1.51 -1.22
CA LEU A 5 33.22 1.46 -2.07
C LEU A 5 32.02 1.79 -1.21
N PHE A 6 31.42 2.94 -1.50
CA PHE A 6 30.18 3.32 -0.84
C PHE A 6 29.04 2.86 -1.72
N SER A 7 28.27 1.90 -1.20
CA SER A 7 27.02 1.54 -1.80
C SER A 7 25.99 2.56 -1.31
N SER A 8 25.51 3.43 -2.18
CA SER A 8 24.41 4.31 -1.80
C SER A 8 23.12 3.50 -1.85
N ALA A 9 22.69 3.07 -0.70
CA ALA A 9 21.37 2.45 -0.58
C ALA A 9 20.34 3.57 -0.49
N THR A 10 19.35 3.55 -1.37
CA THR A 10 18.21 4.43 -1.22
C THR A 10 17.43 3.99 0.01
N ALA A 11 17.19 4.90 0.93
CA ALA A 11 16.40 4.60 2.12
C ALA A 11 14.98 4.19 1.69
N GLN A 12 14.49 3.10 2.26
CA GLN A 12 13.13 2.64 2.04
C GLN A 12 12.18 3.52 2.85
N THR A 13 11.05 3.86 2.25
CA THR A 13 10.03 4.67 2.90
C THR A 13 8.73 3.89 3.01
N THR A 14 7.90 4.32 3.94
CA THR A 14 6.52 3.83 4.08
C THR A 14 5.59 5.00 3.87
N VAL A 15 4.67 4.86 2.92
CA VAL A 15 3.66 5.87 2.63
C VAL A 15 2.35 5.42 3.26
N ASP A 16 1.65 6.34 3.89
CA ASP A 16 0.39 6.04 4.57
C ASP A 16 -0.81 6.34 3.69
N VAL A 17 -1.78 5.43 3.72
CA VAL A 17 -3.10 5.61 3.12
C VAL A 17 -4.12 5.47 4.24
N THR A 18 -5.02 6.42 4.33
CA THR A 18 -6.10 6.40 5.31
C THR A 18 -7.36 5.83 4.66
N ILE A 19 -8.06 4.98 5.38
CA ILE A 19 -9.37 4.48 4.97
C ILE A 19 -10.40 5.16 5.83
N GLU A 20 -11.22 6.02 5.21
CA GLU A 20 -12.24 6.79 5.90
C GLU A 20 -13.28 7.28 4.91
N GLY A 21 -14.55 7.34 5.35
CA GLY A 21 -15.62 7.75 4.47
C GLY A 21 -15.82 6.80 3.29
N TYR A 22 -15.52 5.50 3.47
CA TYR A 22 -15.56 4.49 2.42
C TYR A 22 -14.68 4.86 1.23
N ARG A 23 -13.51 5.43 1.52
CA ARG A 23 -12.53 5.82 0.50
C ARG A 23 -11.13 5.53 0.98
N PHE A 24 -10.25 5.26 0.03
CA PHE A 24 -8.80 5.24 0.25
C PHE A 24 -8.25 6.63 -0.04
N GLU A 25 -7.54 7.21 0.93
CA GLU A 25 -7.07 8.59 0.84
C GLU A 25 -5.57 8.65 1.14
N PRO A 26 -4.71 9.03 0.20
CA PRO A 26 -5.04 9.34 -1.20
C PRO A 26 -5.39 8.08 -1.98
N ALA A 27 -6.18 8.24 -3.05
CA ALA A 27 -6.58 7.11 -3.88
C ALA A 27 -5.42 6.55 -4.72
N GLU A 28 -4.46 7.40 -5.07
CA GLU A 28 -3.27 6.96 -5.80
C GLU A 28 -2.02 7.38 -5.04
N VAL A 29 -1.11 6.45 -4.84
CA VAL A 29 0.20 6.73 -4.27
C VAL A 29 1.29 6.30 -5.24
N ARG A 30 2.41 7.02 -5.23
CA ARG A 30 3.56 6.74 -6.08
C ARG A 30 4.74 6.46 -5.18
N ILE A 31 5.36 5.31 -5.38
CA ILE A 31 6.49 4.84 -4.58
C ILE A 31 7.55 4.26 -5.51
N ARG A 32 8.67 3.87 -4.94
CA ARG A 32 9.76 3.20 -5.66
C ARG A 32 9.81 1.75 -5.22
N VAL A 33 10.40 0.91 -6.05
CA VAL A 33 10.65 -0.50 -5.69
C VAL A 33 11.37 -0.55 -4.34
N GLY A 34 10.86 -1.38 -3.44
CA GLY A 34 11.38 -1.54 -2.09
C GLY A 34 10.63 -0.75 -1.03
N ASP A 35 9.86 0.25 -1.44
CA ASP A 35 9.04 1.01 -0.52
C ASP A 35 7.78 0.24 -0.13
N SER A 36 7.15 0.68 0.92
CA SER A 36 5.93 0.07 1.45
C SER A 36 4.79 1.08 1.52
N VAL A 37 3.57 0.56 1.51
CA VAL A 37 2.37 1.34 1.79
C VAL A 37 1.70 0.74 3.02
N ARG A 38 1.28 1.61 3.92
CA ARG A 38 0.54 1.21 5.10
C ARG A 38 -0.87 1.79 5.04
N TRP A 39 -1.86 0.92 5.04
CA TRP A 39 -3.26 1.31 5.10
C TRP A 39 -3.73 1.24 6.55
N THR A 40 -4.40 2.29 7.00
CA THR A 40 -4.96 2.34 8.36
C THR A 40 -6.44 2.67 8.26
N ASN A 41 -7.28 1.84 8.86
CA ASN A 41 -8.71 2.07 8.88
C ASN A 41 -9.05 3.08 9.97
N ARG A 42 -9.59 4.23 9.55
CA ARG A 42 -10.03 5.29 10.45
C ARG A 42 -11.54 5.44 10.50
N GLU A 43 -12.26 4.43 9.96
CA GLU A 43 -13.71 4.39 10.18
C GLU A 43 -14.00 4.15 11.65
N LYS A 44 -15.16 4.58 12.09
CA LYS A 44 -15.57 4.39 13.49
C LYS A 44 -16.10 2.99 13.75
N ARG A 45 -16.76 2.38 12.77
CA ARG A 45 -17.48 1.11 12.98
C ARG A 45 -17.31 0.08 11.86
N THR A 46 -16.90 0.51 10.68
CA THR A 46 -16.89 -0.34 9.51
C THR A 46 -15.49 -0.94 9.30
N SER A 47 -15.45 -2.22 8.96
CA SER A 47 -14.19 -2.88 8.58
C SER A 47 -14.03 -2.84 7.07
N HIS A 48 -12.78 -2.89 6.63
CA HIS A 48 -12.39 -2.87 5.23
C HIS A 48 -11.25 -3.85 4.99
N SER A 49 -10.93 -4.08 3.73
CA SER A 49 -9.72 -4.82 3.35
C SER A 49 -9.08 -4.16 2.13
N VAL A 50 -7.90 -4.65 1.78
CA VAL A 50 -7.15 -4.18 0.61
C VAL A 50 -6.91 -5.40 -0.26
N LEU A 51 -7.52 -5.43 -1.44
CA LEU A 51 -7.49 -6.58 -2.34
C LEU A 51 -6.87 -6.18 -3.68
N PHE A 52 -5.83 -6.91 -4.09
CA PHE A 52 -5.12 -6.70 -5.35
C PHE A 52 -5.46 -7.84 -6.32
N PRO A 53 -6.48 -7.67 -7.18
CA PRO A 53 -6.89 -8.77 -8.08
C PRO A 53 -5.79 -9.24 -9.02
N ALA A 54 -4.98 -8.30 -9.56
CA ALA A 54 -3.94 -8.65 -10.52
C ALA A 54 -2.69 -9.23 -9.85
N ASP A 55 -2.56 -9.14 -8.54
CA ASP A 55 -1.45 -9.71 -7.79
C ASP A 55 -1.87 -11.04 -7.15
N LYS A 56 -2.43 -11.91 -7.97
CA LYS A 56 -2.92 -13.26 -7.57
C LYS A 56 -4.01 -13.20 -6.50
N GLY A 57 -4.75 -12.10 -6.46
CA GLY A 57 -5.82 -11.95 -5.48
C GLY A 57 -5.33 -11.74 -4.06
N LEU A 58 -4.11 -11.23 -3.90
CA LEU A 58 -3.59 -10.89 -2.57
C LEU A 58 -4.55 -9.95 -1.87
N GLU A 59 -4.97 -10.32 -0.69
CA GLU A 59 -5.89 -9.53 0.11
C GLU A 59 -5.39 -9.45 1.55
N SER A 60 -5.51 -8.26 2.14
CA SER A 60 -5.24 -8.11 3.56
C SER A 60 -6.28 -8.86 4.37
N GLU A 61 -5.96 -9.15 5.62
CA GLU A 61 -6.99 -9.52 6.58
C GLU A 61 -7.98 -8.35 6.74
N ARG A 62 -9.12 -8.62 7.34
CA ARG A 62 -10.11 -7.60 7.61
C ARG A 62 -9.54 -6.60 8.62
N LEU A 63 -9.53 -5.32 8.23
CA LEU A 63 -9.03 -4.23 9.08
C LEU A 63 -10.22 -3.61 9.80
N PHE A 64 -10.25 -3.74 11.10
CA PHE A 64 -11.24 -3.09 11.94
C PHE A 64 -10.76 -1.69 12.31
N PRO A 65 -11.59 -0.83 12.92
CA PRO A 65 -11.17 0.53 13.27
C PRO A 65 -9.81 0.57 13.97
N ASP A 66 -8.94 1.46 13.50
CA ASP A 66 -7.58 1.72 13.97
C ASP A 66 -6.57 0.62 13.66
N GLU A 67 -6.97 -0.44 12.96
CA GLU A 67 -6.04 -1.47 12.51
C GLU A 67 -5.36 -1.06 11.20
N SER A 68 -4.14 -1.57 11.01
CA SER A 68 -3.32 -1.25 9.85
C SER A 68 -2.80 -2.51 9.19
N TRP A 69 -2.50 -2.40 7.91
CA TRP A 69 -1.81 -3.43 7.13
C TRP A 69 -0.77 -2.78 6.25
N THR A 70 0.42 -3.35 6.20
CA THR A 70 1.53 -2.83 5.43
C THR A 70 1.96 -3.84 4.38
N ARG A 71 2.19 -3.36 3.17
CA ARG A 71 2.72 -4.17 2.08
C ARG A 71 3.94 -3.49 1.48
N ARG A 72 5.05 -4.25 1.36
CA ARG A 72 6.21 -3.83 0.60
C ARG A 72 5.99 -4.18 -0.87
N PHE A 73 6.45 -3.30 -1.76
CA PHE A 73 6.31 -3.50 -3.21
C PHE A 73 7.69 -3.69 -3.82
N ASP A 74 7.93 -4.89 -4.37
CA ASP A 74 9.22 -5.23 -4.97
C ASP A 74 9.17 -5.26 -6.49
N LYS A 75 8.02 -5.00 -7.08
CA LYS A 75 7.83 -5.08 -8.53
C LYS A 75 7.28 -3.76 -9.05
N ALA A 76 7.99 -3.17 -10.04
CA ALA A 76 7.53 -1.95 -10.69
C ALA A 76 6.25 -2.20 -11.47
N GLY A 77 5.44 -1.16 -11.60
CA GLY A 77 4.19 -1.20 -12.34
C GLY A 77 3.06 -0.58 -11.55
N ARG A 78 1.87 -0.66 -12.14
CA ARG A 78 0.65 -0.17 -11.51
C ARG A 78 -0.06 -1.33 -10.83
N HIS A 79 -0.33 -1.18 -9.55
CA HIS A 79 -1.02 -2.16 -8.74
C HIS A 79 -2.36 -1.56 -8.30
N ASP A 80 -3.42 -1.92 -9.02
CA ASP A 80 -4.77 -1.47 -8.67
C ASP A 80 -5.33 -2.36 -7.57
N TYR A 81 -6.08 -1.75 -6.68
CA TYR A 81 -6.72 -2.48 -5.59
C TYR A 81 -8.11 -1.93 -5.30
N HIS A 82 -8.88 -2.69 -4.57
CA HIS A 82 -10.17 -2.25 -4.06
C HIS A 82 -10.42 -2.91 -2.70
N CYS A 83 -11.42 -2.42 -2.01
CA CYS A 83 -11.85 -3.06 -0.76
C CYS A 83 -12.61 -4.34 -1.11
N GLY A 84 -12.30 -5.45 -0.42
CA GLY A 84 -12.95 -6.72 -0.67
C GLY A 84 -14.47 -6.64 -0.54
N PRO A 85 -15.00 -6.26 0.64
CA PRO A 85 -16.46 -6.17 0.84
C PRO A 85 -17.12 -4.98 0.15
N HIS A 86 -16.35 -3.98 -0.29
CA HIS A 86 -16.87 -2.77 -0.93
C HIS A 86 -16.11 -2.49 -2.21
N PRO A 87 -16.37 -3.25 -3.30
CA PRO A 87 -15.54 -3.18 -4.52
C PRO A 87 -15.51 -1.82 -5.21
N GLU A 88 -16.46 -0.95 -4.90
CA GLU A 88 -16.48 0.42 -5.43
C GLU A 88 -15.42 1.32 -4.79
N MET A 89 -14.86 0.91 -3.64
CA MET A 89 -13.74 1.62 -3.01
C MET A 89 -12.46 1.19 -3.70
N LYS A 90 -11.85 2.07 -4.47
CA LYS A 90 -10.70 1.75 -5.32
C LYS A 90 -9.51 2.65 -5.04
N GLY A 91 -8.33 2.10 -5.28
CA GLY A 91 -7.09 2.85 -5.21
C GLY A 91 -6.03 2.23 -6.10
N SER A 92 -4.87 2.84 -6.13
CA SER A 92 -3.74 2.38 -6.94
C SER A 92 -2.42 2.68 -6.25
N VAL A 93 -1.47 1.77 -6.40
CA VAL A 93 -0.08 2.01 -6.04
C VAL A 93 0.74 1.95 -7.33
N VAL A 94 1.40 3.05 -7.69
CA VAL A 94 2.27 3.13 -8.85
C VAL A 94 3.70 3.02 -8.37
N VAL A 95 4.38 1.96 -8.79
CA VAL A 95 5.73 1.63 -8.33
C VAL A 95 6.70 1.86 -9.47
N SER A 96 7.68 2.74 -9.26
CA SER A 96 8.76 3.00 -10.21
C SER A 96 10.06 2.39 -9.73
N GLU A 97 10.95 2.16 -10.67
CA GLU A 97 12.30 1.65 -10.35
C GLU A 97 13.21 2.71 -9.78
#